data_00b6e42d405880c139a8de0ccdf5ae6b
#
_entry.id   00b6e42d405880c139a8de0ccdf5ae6b
#
_cell.length_a   1.000
_cell.length_b   1.000
_cell.length_c   1.000
_cell.angle_alpha   90.00
_cell.angle_beta   90.00
_cell.angle_gamma   90.00
#
_symmetry.space_group_name_H-M   'P 1'
#
loop_
_entity.id
_entity.type
_entity.pdbx_description
1 polymer ?
#
loop_
_entity_poly.entity_id
_entity_poly.type
_entity_poly.pdbx_seq_one_letter_code
_entity_poly.pdbx_strand_id
1 'polypeptide(L)'
;MSSHPINSDSNTTSDNDFKQLQLQFAAYIRDPGNCPPPQGLEARRLKVYRDLFFNNVKGFLDTAFPVLKTLYSDSAWTALAQQFFSKYACHSPYFLHIAEQFVAFLQDYPPTETDPAFLAELAHYEWAELYIATQVLSQPQPLLESGQLTGTQLESTRLQLSELAMLCAYQWPVQQICTDFQPAEPGQPVFFLLYRNTEHEVKFVQLNQATLLLLNHLAEQPGLTFPALIHTISAQLPGLSEQQLQQGALPLLQDLAQKGAIHGYQG
;
A
#
# COMPACT_ATOMS: atom_id res chain seq x y z
N MET A 1 -21.82 -32.52 -55.88
CA MET A 1 -20.95 -31.66 -55.01
C MET A 1 -21.79 -31.27 -53.83
N SER A 2 -21.69 -32.02 -52.73
CA SER A 2 -22.43 -31.73 -51.51
C SER A 2 -21.45 -31.16 -50.49
N SER A 3 -21.60 -29.88 -50.19
CA SER A 3 -20.89 -29.18 -49.14
C SER A 3 -21.56 -29.46 -47.82
N HIS A 4 -20.83 -30.09 -46.89
CA HIS A 4 -21.21 -30.21 -45.50
C HIS A 4 -20.93 -28.92 -44.74
N PRO A 5 -21.83 -28.40 -43.91
CA PRO A 5 -21.53 -27.29 -43.01
C PRO A 5 -20.73 -27.82 -41.82
N ILE A 6 -19.62 -27.18 -41.54
CA ILE A 6 -18.80 -27.40 -40.34
C ILE A 6 -19.57 -26.83 -39.15
N ASN A 7 -19.93 -27.71 -38.22
CA ASN A 7 -20.60 -27.38 -36.98
C ASN A 7 -19.60 -26.74 -36.02
N SER A 8 -19.64 -25.40 -35.85
CA SER A 8 -18.75 -24.61 -34.98
C SER A 8 -19.37 -24.27 -33.60
N ASP A 9 -20.54 -24.82 -33.28
CA ASP A 9 -21.30 -24.40 -32.07
C ASP A 9 -21.07 -25.23 -30.78
N SER A 10 -20.29 -26.32 -30.86
CA SER A 10 -20.12 -27.21 -29.70
C SER A 10 -19.02 -26.80 -28.71
N ASN A 11 -18.12 -25.85 -29.09
CA ASN A 11 -16.98 -25.46 -28.23
C ASN A 11 -17.31 -24.31 -27.27
N THR A 12 -18.24 -23.43 -27.63
CA THR A 12 -18.62 -22.26 -26.82
C THR A 12 -19.50 -22.60 -25.60
N THR A 13 -20.31 -23.66 -25.68
CA THR A 13 -21.15 -24.11 -24.56
C THR A 13 -20.30 -24.80 -23.48
N SER A 14 -19.32 -25.60 -23.86
CA SER A 14 -18.43 -26.29 -22.91
C SER A 14 -17.53 -25.33 -22.12
N ASP A 15 -17.02 -24.27 -22.76
CA ASP A 15 -16.21 -23.24 -22.11
C ASP A 15 -17.02 -22.41 -21.11
N ASN A 16 -18.27 -22.13 -21.43
CA ASN A 16 -19.17 -21.38 -20.55
C ASN A 16 -19.56 -22.18 -19.30
N ASP A 17 -19.82 -23.48 -19.46
CA ASP A 17 -20.14 -24.39 -18.35
C ASP A 17 -18.94 -24.57 -17.41
N PHE A 18 -17.73 -24.68 -17.95
CA PHE A 18 -16.52 -24.79 -17.17
C PHE A 18 -16.22 -23.49 -16.37
N LYS A 19 -16.37 -22.33 -17.00
CA LYS A 19 -16.22 -21.03 -16.33
C LYS A 19 -17.25 -20.83 -15.21
N GLN A 20 -18.49 -21.23 -15.45
CA GLN A 20 -19.53 -21.18 -14.40
C GLN A 20 -19.20 -22.10 -13.21
N LEU A 21 -18.74 -23.32 -13.48
CA LEU A 21 -18.32 -24.26 -12.43
C LEU A 21 -17.14 -23.70 -11.61
N GLN A 22 -16.16 -23.05 -12.26
CA GLN A 22 -15.05 -22.38 -11.58
C GLN A 22 -15.53 -21.24 -10.68
N LEU A 23 -16.46 -20.41 -11.16
CA LEU A 23 -17.03 -19.33 -10.38
C LEU A 23 -17.83 -19.82 -9.17
N GLN A 24 -18.64 -20.87 -9.35
CA GLN A 24 -19.38 -21.52 -8.26
C GLN A 24 -18.42 -22.14 -7.22
N PHE A 25 -17.38 -22.82 -7.68
CA PHE A 25 -16.34 -23.37 -6.81
C PHE A 25 -15.66 -22.27 -6.00
N ALA A 26 -15.23 -21.20 -6.64
CA ALA A 26 -14.56 -20.07 -5.99
C ALA A 26 -15.49 -19.36 -4.99
N ALA A 27 -16.77 -19.18 -5.31
CA ALA A 27 -17.75 -18.59 -4.41
C ALA A 27 -17.99 -19.48 -3.18
N TYR A 28 -18.18 -20.80 -3.39
CA TYR A 28 -18.37 -21.75 -2.29
C TYR A 28 -17.14 -21.85 -1.37
N ILE A 29 -15.93 -21.87 -1.93
CA ILE A 29 -14.69 -21.90 -1.13
C ILE A 29 -14.61 -20.70 -0.20
N ARG A 30 -15.03 -19.52 -0.65
CA ARG A 30 -14.98 -18.27 0.13
C ARG A 30 -16.10 -18.18 1.17
N ASP A 31 -17.31 -18.51 0.76
CA ASP A 31 -18.50 -18.35 1.61
C ASP A 31 -19.44 -19.56 1.49
N PRO A 32 -19.10 -20.69 2.15
CA PRO A 32 -19.92 -21.91 2.11
C PRO A 32 -21.25 -21.77 2.85
N GLY A 33 -21.41 -20.73 3.68
CA GLY A 33 -22.69 -20.47 4.38
C GLY A 33 -23.76 -19.88 3.47
N ASN A 34 -23.35 -19.10 2.48
CA ASN A 34 -24.26 -18.38 1.58
C ASN A 34 -24.21 -18.92 0.13
N CYS A 35 -23.21 -19.70 -0.24
CA CYS A 35 -23.05 -20.24 -1.58
C CYS A 35 -23.28 -21.77 -1.58
N PRO A 36 -24.10 -22.32 -2.52
CA PRO A 36 -24.29 -23.77 -2.62
C PRO A 36 -23.02 -24.46 -3.16
N PRO A 37 -22.73 -25.69 -2.73
CA PRO A 37 -21.62 -26.46 -3.24
C PRO A 37 -21.79 -26.75 -4.74
N PRO A 38 -20.69 -26.74 -5.53
CA PRO A 38 -20.74 -27.15 -6.93
C PRO A 38 -21.18 -28.61 -7.06
N GLN A 39 -22.00 -28.88 -8.07
CA GLN A 39 -22.49 -30.23 -8.31
C GLN A 39 -21.35 -31.21 -8.70
N GLY A 40 -21.43 -32.44 -8.25
CA GLY A 40 -20.47 -33.49 -8.59
C GLY A 40 -19.15 -33.47 -7.80
N LEU A 41 -18.95 -32.56 -6.86
CA LEU A 41 -17.78 -32.52 -5.99
C LEU A 41 -18.11 -33.01 -4.57
N GLU A 42 -17.25 -33.86 -4.04
CA GLU A 42 -17.39 -34.38 -2.68
C GLU A 42 -17.18 -33.30 -1.62
N ALA A 43 -18.07 -33.18 -0.66
CA ALA A 43 -18.00 -32.18 0.42
C ALA A 43 -16.67 -32.22 1.18
N ARG A 44 -16.08 -33.42 1.37
CA ARG A 44 -14.77 -33.61 2.00
C ARG A 44 -13.65 -32.93 1.21
N ARG A 45 -13.64 -33.06 -0.11
CA ARG A 45 -12.64 -32.42 -0.98
C ARG A 45 -12.81 -30.92 -0.96
N LEU A 46 -14.03 -30.42 -1.08
CA LEU A 46 -14.35 -28.99 -1.00
C LEU A 46 -13.86 -28.38 0.32
N LYS A 47 -14.03 -29.08 1.45
CA LYS A 47 -13.52 -28.64 2.74
C LYS A 47 -11.99 -28.53 2.74
N VAL A 48 -11.28 -29.53 2.21
CA VAL A 48 -9.80 -29.50 2.14
C VAL A 48 -9.31 -28.30 1.32
N TYR A 49 -9.91 -28.04 0.16
CA TYR A 49 -9.54 -26.87 -0.66
C TYR A 49 -9.84 -25.56 0.06
N ARG A 50 -11.00 -25.43 0.69
CA ARG A 50 -11.36 -24.25 1.46
C ARG A 50 -10.35 -23.96 2.57
N ASP A 51 -10.05 -24.98 3.37
CA ASP A 51 -9.11 -24.86 4.49
C ASP A 51 -7.70 -24.49 3.97
N LEU A 52 -7.27 -25.05 2.83
CA LEU A 52 -6.00 -24.72 2.18
C LEU A 52 -5.96 -23.27 1.71
N PHE A 53 -6.96 -22.81 0.95
CA PHE A 53 -7.00 -21.44 0.44
C PHE A 53 -7.08 -20.42 1.57
N PHE A 54 -7.94 -20.66 2.55
CA PHE A 54 -8.05 -19.79 3.72
C PHE A 54 -6.75 -19.71 4.50
N ASN A 55 -6.11 -20.85 4.79
CA ASN A 55 -4.86 -20.87 5.54
C ASN A 55 -3.73 -20.17 4.78
N ASN A 56 -3.70 -20.24 3.44
CA ASN A 56 -2.75 -19.49 2.64
C ASN A 56 -2.99 -17.97 2.79
N VAL A 57 -4.22 -17.49 2.59
CA VAL A 57 -4.55 -16.06 2.74
C VAL A 57 -4.25 -15.60 4.16
N LYS A 58 -4.68 -16.36 5.18
CA LYS A 58 -4.38 -16.01 6.57
C LYS A 58 -2.88 -15.96 6.85
N GLY A 59 -2.10 -16.91 6.34
CA GLY A 59 -0.64 -16.91 6.47
C GLY A 59 0.01 -15.66 5.86
N PHE A 60 -0.55 -15.13 4.77
CA PHE A 60 -0.10 -13.87 4.18
C PHE A 60 -0.43 -12.66 5.06
N LEU A 61 -1.63 -12.61 5.61
CA LEU A 61 -2.01 -11.58 6.57
C LEU A 61 -1.14 -11.65 7.83
N ASP A 62 -0.85 -12.84 8.34
CA ASP A 62 0.02 -13.07 9.48
C ASP A 62 1.43 -12.48 9.28
N THR A 63 1.92 -12.51 8.04
CA THR A 63 3.25 -12.01 7.67
C THR A 63 3.24 -10.52 7.35
N ALA A 64 2.18 -10.02 6.71
CA ALA A 64 2.07 -8.64 6.28
C ALA A 64 1.70 -7.69 7.42
N PHE A 65 1.01 -8.20 8.47
CA PHE A 65 0.49 -7.40 9.58
C PHE A 65 0.93 -7.97 10.95
N PRO A 66 2.24 -8.05 11.20
CA PRO A 66 2.77 -8.70 12.40
C PRO A 66 2.38 -7.98 13.69
N VAL A 67 2.41 -6.64 13.74
CA VAL A 67 2.02 -5.87 14.94
C VAL A 67 0.51 -5.98 15.15
N LEU A 68 -0.28 -5.72 14.12
CA LEU A 68 -1.74 -5.79 14.19
C LEU A 68 -2.22 -7.16 14.69
N LYS A 69 -1.64 -8.24 14.18
CA LYS A 69 -1.93 -9.61 14.63
C LYS A 69 -1.74 -9.80 16.12
N THR A 70 -0.69 -9.21 16.72
CA THR A 70 -0.41 -9.37 18.16
C THR A 70 -1.45 -8.70 19.07
N LEU A 71 -2.25 -7.79 18.52
CA LEU A 71 -3.30 -7.10 19.27
C LEU A 71 -4.60 -7.90 19.38
N TYR A 72 -4.71 -8.98 18.64
CA TYR A 72 -5.88 -9.86 18.63
C TYR A 72 -5.59 -11.21 19.29
N SER A 73 -6.61 -11.81 19.87
CA SER A 73 -6.57 -13.25 20.14
C SER A 73 -6.56 -14.04 18.82
N ASP A 74 -6.01 -15.27 18.83
CA ASP A 74 -5.99 -16.11 17.64
C ASP A 74 -7.38 -16.33 17.01
N SER A 75 -8.41 -16.44 17.85
CA SER A 75 -9.79 -16.62 17.40
C SER A 75 -10.35 -15.36 16.76
N ALA A 76 -10.11 -14.18 17.32
CA ALA A 76 -10.58 -12.90 16.79
C ALA A 76 -9.84 -12.55 15.49
N TRP A 77 -8.53 -12.74 15.43
CA TRP A 77 -7.74 -12.57 14.21
C TRP A 77 -8.21 -13.50 13.09
N THR A 78 -8.46 -14.77 13.42
CA THR A 78 -8.99 -15.76 12.45
C THR A 78 -10.37 -15.35 11.95
N ALA A 79 -11.23 -14.82 12.82
CA ALA A 79 -12.57 -14.34 12.42
C ALA A 79 -12.48 -13.12 11.49
N LEU A 80 -11.60 -12.15 11.75
CA LEU A 80 -11.36 -11.01 10.88
C LEU A 80 -10.83 -11.44 9.51
N ALA A 81 -9.83 -12.34 9.49
CA ALA A 81 -9.30 -12.91 8.26
C ALA A 81 -10.36 -13.67 7.45
N GLN A 82 -11.29 -14.35 8.13
CA GLN A 82 -12.41 -15.07 7.49
C GLN A 82 -13.42 -14.12 6.87
N GLN A 83 -13.74 -13.00 7.52
CA GLN A 83 -14.60 -11.98 6.96
C GLN A 83 -13.98 -11.35 5.71
N PHE A 84 -12.70 -11.03 5.76
CA PHE A 84 -11.97 -10.58 4.58
C PHE A 84 -12.02 -11.62 3.46
N PHE A 85 -11.67 -12.87 3.73
CA PHE A 85 -11.65 -13.96 2.74
C PHE A 85 -13.00 -14.18 2.07
N SER A 86 -14.11 -14.01 2.82
CA SER A 86 -15.47 -14.19 2.28
C SER A 86 -15.91 -13.05 1.37
N LYS A 87 -15.50 -11.81 1.67
CA LYS A 87 -15.96 -10.60 0.96
C LYS A 87 -15.06 -10.22 -0.20
N TYR A 88 -13.76 -10.48 -0.09
CA TYR A 88 -12.77 -10.06 -1.09
C TYR A 88 -12.36 -11.23 -1.98
N ALA A 89 -12.59 -11.04 -3.26
CA ALA A 89 -12.21 -12.00 -4.28
C ALA A 89 -10.73 -11.83 -4.65
N CYS A 90 -9.81 -12.30 -3.79
CA CYS A 90 -8.37 -12.24 -4.08
C CYS A 90 -8.06 -12.78 -5.48
N HIS A 91 -8.11 -11.91 -6.49
CA HIS A 91 -7.91 -12.28 -7.91
C HIS A 91 -6.45 -12.46 -8.27
N SER A 92 -5.54 -12.01 -7.40
CA SER A 92 -4.11 -12.06 -7.62
C SER A 92 -3.45 -13.09 -6.71
N PRO A 93 -2.52 -13.90 -7.22
CA PRO A 93 -1.71 -14.80 -6.41
C PRO A 93 -0.57 -14.08 -5.68
N TYR A 94 -0.37 -12.79 -5.94
CA TYR A 94 0.71 -12.03 -5.34
C TYR A 94 0.35 -11.55 -3.93
N PHE A 95 1.22 -11.82 -2.96
CA PHE A 95 1.08 -11.46 -1.54
C PHE A 95 0.78 -9.99 -1.31
N LEU A 96 1.46 -9.11 -2.06
CA LEU A 96 1.29 -7.67 -1.98
C LEU A 96 -0.16 -7.25 -2.25
N HIS A 97 -0.78 -7.84 -3.27
CA HIS A 97 -2.16 -7.53 -3.63
C HIS A 97 -3.16 -8.04 -2.58
N ILE A 98 -2.85 -9.13 -1.86
CA ILE A 98 -3.70 -9.61 -0.76
C ILE A 98 -3.64 -8.62 0.41
N ALA A 99 -2.45 -8.11 0.75
CA ALA A 99 -2.27 -7.13 1.81
C ALA A 99 -2.94 -5.80 1.46
N GLU A 100 -2.79 -5.32 0.22
CA GLU A 100 -3.47 -4.12 -0.29
C GLU A 100 -5.00 -4.25 -0.23
N GLN A 101 -5.55 -5.38 -0.66
CA GLN A 101 -6.98 -5.66 -0.59
C GLN A 101 -7.49 -5.76 0.85
N PHE A 102 -6.66 -6.24 1.77
CA PHE A 102 -7.00 -6.26 3.19
C PHE A 102 -7.09 -4.85 3.77
N VAL A 103 -6.15 -3.97 3.45
CA VAL A 103 -6.21 -2.55 3.84
C VAL A 103 -7.47 -1.89 3.25
N ALA A 104 -7.77 -2.12 1.97
CA ALA A 104 -8.99 -1.60 1.34
C ALA A 104 -10.27 -2.16 2.02
N PHE A 105 -10.28 -3.45 2.37
CA PHE A 105 -11.38 -4.05 3.12
C PHE A 105 -11.60 -3.37 4.48
N LEU A 106 -10.54 -3.03 5.19
CA LEU A 106 -10.64 -2.40 6.51
C LEU A 106 -11.17 -0.97 6.46
N GLN A 107 -11.09 -0.27 5.33
CA GLN A 107 -11.70 1.05 5.16
C GLN A 107 -13.23 1.00 5.14
N ASP A 108 -13.80 -0.08 4.59
CA ASP A 108 -15.25 -0.30 4.50
C ASP A 108 -15.76 -1.24 5.60
N TYR A 109 -14.87 -1.79 6.41
CA TYR A 109 -15.20 -2.75 7.46
C TYR A 109 -15.86 -2.04 8.64
N PRO A 110 -17.08 -2.44 9.04
CA PRO A 110 -17.69 -1.91 10.25
C PRO A 110 -16.98 -2.50 11.46
N PRO A 111 -16.19 -1.70 12.23
CA PRO A 111 -15.48 -2.22 13.37
C PRO A 111 -16.44 -2.74 14.43
N THR A 112 -16.05 -3.81 15.09
CA THR A 112 -16.76 -4.37 16.24
C THR A 112 -16.26 -3.71 17.54
N GLU A 113 -16.93 -3.97 18.65
CA GLU A 113 -16.49 -3.46 19.96
C GLU A 113 -15.10 -3.97 20.40
N THR A 114 -14.65 -5.07 19.81
CA THR A 114 -13.35 -5.68 20.08
C THR A 114 -12.23 -5.20 19.16
N ASP A 115 -12.56 -4.46 18.11
CA ASP A 115 -11.57 -3.94 17.19
C ASP A 115 -10.99 -2.61 17.68
N PRO A 116 -9.66 -2.42 17.60
CA PRO A 116 -9.07 -1.15 18.00
C PRO A 116 -9.47 -0.04 17.02
N ALA A 117 -9.73 1.15 17.52
CA ALA A 117 -10.14 2.30 16.72
C ALA A 117 -9.09 2.71 15.66
N PHE A 118 -7.83 2.37 15.88
CA PHE A 118 -6.71 2.62 14.97
C PHE A 118 -6.45 1.48 13.95
N LEU A 119 -7.33 0.48 13.88
CA LEU A 119 -7.19 -0.73 13.06
C LEU A 119 -6.76 -0.43 11.62
N ALA A 120 -7.51 0.43 10.93
CA ALA A 120 -7.27 0.73 9.52
C ALA A 120 -5.94 1.48 9.29
N GLU A 121 -5.59 2.42 10.17
CA GLU A 121 -4.34 3.19 10.05
C GLU A 121 -3.12 2.34 10.36
N LEU A 122 -3.18 1.48 11.37
CA LEU A 122 -2.08 0.55 11.68
C LEU A 122 -1.88 -0.45 10.54
N ALA A 123 -2.95 -1.02 10.01
CA ALA A 123 -2.85 -1.90 8.84
C ALA A 123 -2.24 -1.19 7.63
N HIS A 124 -2.64 0.06 7.35
CA HIS A 124 -2.04 0.85 6.29
C HIS A 124 -0.55 1.12 6.53
N TYR A 125 -0.15 1.39 7.77
CA TYR A 125 1.25 1.64 8.12
C TYR A 125 2.14 0.42 7.85
N GLU A 126 1.70 -0.79 8.29
CA GLU A 126 2.42 -2.04 8.05
C GLU A 126 2.44 -2.41 6.55
N TRP A 127 1.32 -2.21 5.86
CA TRP A 127 1.25 -2.44 4.41
C TRP A 127 2.15 -1.48 3.63
N ALA A 128 2.24 -0.21 4.03
CA ALA A 128 3.07 0.78 3.36
C ALA A 128 4.56 0.40 3.38
N GLU A 129 5.05 -0.19 4.48
CA GLU A 129 6.40 -0.75 4.56
C GLU A 129 6.61 -1.87 3.52
N LEU A 130 5.70 -2.85 3.52
CA LEU A 130 5.74 -3.98 2.59
C LEU A 130 5.64 -3.50 1.13
N TYR A 131 4.78 -2.52 0.86
CA TYR A 131 4.61 -1.93 -0.47
C TYR A 131 5.92 -1.32 -0.96
N ILE A 132 6.53 -0.43 -0.19
CA ILE A 132 7.80 0.23 -0.55
C ILE A 132 8.95 -0.79 -0.67
N ALA A 133 8.99 -1.82 0.20
CA ALA A 133 10.00 -2.87 0.13
C ALA A 133 9.96 -3.67 -1.18
N THR A 134 8.78 -3.85 -1.76
CA THR A 134 8.56 -4.75 -2.90
C THR A 134 8.35 -4.04 -4.23
N GLN A 135 8.22 -2.71 -4.25
CA GLN A 135 8.06 -1.95 -5.48
C GLN A 135 9.24 -2.13 -6.43
N VAL A 136 8.92 -2.21 -7.72
CA VAL A 136 9.90 -2.25 -8.81
C VAL A 136 9.82 -0.94 -9.56
N LEU A 137 10.96 -0.28 -9.76
CA LEU A 137 11.03 0.93 -10.57
C LEU A 137 10.52 0.64 -11.99
N SER A 138 9.60 1.44 -12.46
CA SER A 138 9.00 1.28 -13.78
C SER A 138 9.98 1.60 -14.91
N GLN A 139 10.91 2.52 -14.66
CA GLN A 139 12.03 2.84 -15.56
C GLN A 139 13.26 3.30 -14.76
N PRO A 140 14.49 2.96 -15.19
CA PRO A 140 15.69 3.59 -14.65
C PRO A 140 15.64 5.07 -15.03
N GLN A 141 15.37 5.95 -14.06
CA GLN A 141 15.42 7.38 -14.31
C GLN A 141 16.88 7.82 -14.39
N PRO A 142 17.23 8.75 -15.29
CA PRO A 142 18.55 9.37 -15.30
C PRO A 142 18.67 10.26 -14.05
N LEU A 143 19.07 9.62 -12.96
CA LEU A 143 19.28 10.31 -11.68
C LEU A 143 20.59 11.10 -11.77
N LEU A 144 20.56 12.34 -11.37
CA LEU A 144 21.77 13.03 -11.01
C LEU A 144 22.40 12.32 -9.81
N GLU A 145 23.68 12.07 -9.89
CA GLU A 145 24.41 11.49 -8.75
C GLU A 145 24.15 12.32 -7.50
N SER A 146 23.90 11.68 -6.38
CA SER A 146 23.52 12.32 -5.11
C SER A 146 24.50 13.41 -4.65
N GLY A 147 25.74 13.42 -5.14
CA GLY A 147 26.72 14.48 -4.91
C GLY A 147 26.53 15.75 -5.76
N GLN A 148 25.64 15.74 -6.75
CA GLN A 148 25.42 16.87 -7.67
C GLN A 148 24.35 17.85 -7.20
N LEU A 149 23.60 17.53 -6.15
CA LEU A 149 22.62 18.44 -5.55
C LEU A 149 23.29 19.41 -4.56
N THR A 150 24.36 20.06 -5.00
CA THR A 150 24.98 21.18 -4.26
C THR A 150 24.22 22.48 -4.46
N GLY A 151 24.39 23.47 -3.57
CA GLY A 151 23.56 24.67 -3.50
C GLY A 151 23.29 25.39 -4.84
N THR A 152 24.30 25.51 -5.72
CA THR A 152 24.16 26.17 -7.04
C THR A 152 23.46 25.27 -8.09
N GLN A 153 23.55 23.96 -7.97
CA GLN A 153 22.90 23.02 -8.91
C GLN A 153 21.41 22.81 -8.59
N LEU A 154 21.02 22.92 -7.31
CA LEU A 154 19.62 22.86 -6.90
C LEU A 154 18.76 23.97 -7.55
N GLU A 155 19.35 25.13 -7.87
CA GLU A 155 18.62 26.22 -8.51
C GLU A 155 18.13 25.89 -9.92
N SER A 156 18.87 25.06 -10.65
CA SER A 156 18.55 24.67 -12.04
C SER A 156 18.06 23.22 -12.18
N THR A 157 18.23 22.42 -11.14
CA THR A 157 17.84 21.01 -11.16
C THR A 157 16.34 20.85 -10.94
N ARG A 158 15.71 20.04 -11.77
CA ARG A 158 14.32 19.63 -11.56
C ARG A 158 14.27 18.50 -10.52
N LEU A 159 13.46 18.69 -9.49
CA LEU A 159 13.32 17.78 -8.37
C LEU A 159 12.05 16.94 -8.49
N GLN A 160 12.12 15.69 -8.03
CA GLN A 160 10.96 14.82 -7.87
C GLN A 160 11.14 13.90 -6.68
N LEU A 161 10.02 13.51 -6.07
CA LEU A 161 10.02 12.44 -5.08
C LEU A 161 10.33 11.11 -5.78
N SER A 162 11.08 10.23 -5.11
CA SER A 162 11.36 8.88 -5.62
C SER A 162 10.06 8.09 -5.84
N GLU A 163 9.99 7.28 -6.90
CA GLU A 163 8.90 6.29 -7.06
C GLU A 163 8.90 5.25 -5.92
N LEU A 164 10.03 5.11 -5.23
CA LEU A 164 10.20 4.25 -4.05
C LEU A 164 10.00 5.04 -2.75
N ALA A 165 9.19 6.08 -2.78
CA ALA A 165 8.86 6.90 -1.62
C ALA A 165 7.34 7.11 -1.53
N MET A 166 6.84 7.18 -0.30
CA MET A 166 5.43 7.39 0.01
C MET A 166 5.30 8.35 1.19
N LEU A 167 4.39 9.32 1.05
CA LEU A 167 4.01 10.21 2.14
C LEU A 167 2.77 9.66 2.83
N CYS A 168 2.82 9.53 4.15
CA CYS A 168 1.73 9.01 4.96
C CYS A 168 1.36 10.01 6.06
N ALA A 169 0.07 10.09 6.37
CA ALA A 169 -0.48 10.89 7.45
C ALA A 169 -1.45 10.03 8.26
N TYR A 170 -1.30 10.03 9.58
CA TYR A 170 -2.12 9.25 10.49
C TYR A 170 -2.62 10.11 11.65
N GLN A 171 -3.82 9.83 12.12
CA GLN A 171 -4.37 10.45 13.34
C GLN A 171 -3.89 9.74 14.60
N TRP A 172 -3.45 8.49 14.45
CA TRP A 172 -2.98 7.65 15.52
C TRP A 172 -1.46 7.55 15.52
N PRO A 173 -0.79 7.42 16.68
CA PRO A 173 0.66 7.24 16.77
C PRO A 173 1.08 5.82 16.37
N VAL A 174 0.78 5.43 15.11
CA VAL A 174 0.91 4.06 14.59
C VAL A 174 2.30 3.43 14.80
N GLN A 175 3.34 4.25 14.79
CA GLN A 175 4.73 3.83 15.02
C GLN A 175 5.04 3.39 16.47
N GLN A 176 4.12 3.67 17.39
CA GLN A 176 4.28 3.32 18.81
C GLN A 176 3.36 2.19 19.25
N ILE A 177 2.37 1.86 18.43
CA ILE A 177 1.36 0.86 18.77
C ILE A 177 2.01 -0.52 18.90
N CYS A 178 1.75 -1.16 20.02
CA CYS A 178 2.18 -2.52 20.34
C CYS A 178 1.25 -3.12 21.42
N THR A 179 1.52 -4.34 21.87
CA THR A 179 0.74 -4.99 22.94
C THR A 179 0.66 -4.16 24.22
N ASP A 180 1.71 -3.42 24.54
CA ASP A 180 1.83 -2.64 25.77
C ASP A 180 1.33 -1.19 25.61
N PHE A 181 1.12 -0.73 24.38
CA PHE A 181 0.65 0.61 24.07
C PHE A 181 -0.44 0.60 23.00
N GLN A 182 -1.68 0.75 23.43
CA GLN A 182 -2.87 0.82 22.61
C GLN A 182 -3.68 2.06 22.99
N PRO A 183 -3.50 3.20 22.28
CA PRO A 183 -4.19 4.44 22.61
C PRO A 183 -5.72 4.31 22.41
N ALA A 184 -6.49 4.85 23.35
CA ALA A 184 -7.96 4.85 23.28
C ALA A 184 -8.52 5.98 22.41
N GLU A 185 -7.75 7.06 22.21
CA GLU A 185 -8.14 8.25 21.46
C GLU A 185 -7.02 8.66 20.50
N PRO A 186 -7.35 9.28 19.34
CA PRO A 186 -6.35 9.81 18.43
C PRO A 186 -5.55 10.93 19.10
N GLY A 187 -4.27 11.02 18.74
CA GLY A 187 -3.36 12.05 19.24
C GLY A 187 -3.21 13.23 18.28
N GLN A 188 -2.06 13.89 18.36
CA GLN A 188 -1.66 14.83 17.31
C GLN A 188 -1.35 14.04 16.04
N PRO A 189 -1.76 14.53 14.86
CA PRO A 189 -1.45 13.87 13.62
C PRO A 189 0.06 13.64 13.45
N VAL A 190 0.44 12.46 13.00
CA VAL A 190 1.82 12.09 12.70
C VAL A 190 1.99 11.89 11.20
N PHE A 191 3.12 12.36 10.68
CA PHE A 191 3.42 12.34 9.26
C PHE A 191 4.72 11.60 9.03
N PHE A 192 4.77 10.79 7.97
CA PHE A 192 5.95 10.02 7.62
C PHE A 192 6.26 10.14 6.14
N LEU A 193 7.55 10.15 5.84
CA LEU A 193 8.09 9.75 4.56
C LEU A 193 8.65 8.33 4.72
N LEU A 194 8.06 7.39 4.00
CA LEU A 194 8.63 6.07 3.80
C LEU A 194 9.38 6.08 2.49
N TYR A 195 10.58 5.52 2.45
CA TYR A 195 11.31 5.37 1.19
C TYR A 195 12.27 4.18 1.26
N ARG A 196 12.57 3.61 0.11
CA ARG A 196 13.61 2.59 0.01
C ARG A 196 14.92 3.24 -0.42
N ASN A 197 15.94 3.12 0.43
CA ASN A 197 17.25 3.69 0.19
C ASN A 197 18.06 2.90 -0.88
N THR A 198 19.24 3.39 -1.21
CA THR A 198 20.16 2.75 -2.17
C THR A 198 20.69 1.39 -1.72
N GLU A 199 20.58 1.06 -0.43
CA GLU A 199 20.95 -0.23 0.18
C GLU A 199 19.76 -1.21 0.20
N HIS A 200 18.64 -0.85 -0.46
CA HIS A 200 17.38 -1.62 -0.51
C HIS A 200 16.67 -1.78 0.83
N GLU A 201 16.94 -0.90 1.80
CA GLU A 201 16.25 -0.89 3.08
C GLU A 201 15.13 0.16 3.09
N VAL A 202 13.99 -0.19 3.68
CA VAL A 202 12.90 0.77 3.92
C VAL A 202 13.25 1.63 5.14
N LYS A 203 13.14 2.93 4.97
CA LYS A 203 13.37 3.92 6.02
C LYS A 203 12.11 4.72 6.27
N PHE A 204 11.88 5.01 7.55
CA PHE A 204 10.80 5.86 8.01
C PHE A 204 11.38 7.15 8.57
N VAL A 205 10.91 8.28 8.05
CA VAL A 205 11.28 9.60 8.55
C VAL A 205 10.02 10.29 9.01
N GLN A 206 9.94 10.59 10.31
CA GLN A 206 8.85 11.40 10.84
C GLN A 206 9.02 12.86 10.39
N LEU A 207 7.94 13.42 9.86
CA LEU A 207 7.92 14.76 9.29
C LEU A 207 7.17 15.74 10.18
N ASN A 208 7.57 17.01 10.13
CA ASN A 208 6.71 18.10 10.58
C ASN A 208 5.79 18.55 9.44
N GLN A 209 4.79 19.35 9.77
CA GLN A 209 3.78 19.81 8.81
C GLN A 209 4.39 20.61 7.64
N ALA A 210 5.41 21.43 7.88
CA ALA A 210 6.05 22.22 6.82
C ALA A 210 6.82 21.34 5.84
N THR A 211 7.52 20.31 6.35
CA THR A 211 8.21 19.31 5.54
C THR A 211 7.22 18.45 4.73
N LEU A 212 6.12 18.03 5.35
CA LEU A 212 5.06 17.31 4.63
C LEU A 212 4.53 18.14 3.46
N LEU A 213 4.23 19.42 3.68
CA LEU A 213 3.74 20.33 2.65
C LEU A 213 4.73 20.45 1.48
N LEU A 214 6.02 20.60 1.80
CA LEU A 214 7.09 20.69 0.80
C LEU A 214 7.18 19.41 -0.05
N LEU A 215 7.15 18.24 0.59
CA LEU A 215 7.26 16.96 -0.12
C LEU A 215 5.98 16.62 -0.90
N ASN A 216 4.79 17.01 -0.41
CA ASN A 216 3.55 16.86 -1.16
C ASN A 216 3.58 17.65 -2.47
N HIS A 217 4.12 18.90 -2.46
CA HIS A 217 4.27 19.66 -3.68
C HIS A 217 5.21 19.01 -4.68
N LEU A 218 6.29 18.37 -4.21
CA LEU A 218 7.16 17.58 -5.10
C LEU A 218 6.49 16.34 -5.66
N ALA A 219 5.61 15.69 -4.89
CA ALA A 219 4.86 14.53 -5.34
C ALA A 219 3.78 14.90 -6.38
N GLU A 220 3.06 16.00 -6.14
CA GLU A 220 1.99 16.48 -7.02
C GLU A 220 2.50 17.15 -8.30
N GLN A 221 3.64 17.81 -8.22
CA GLN A 221 4.24 18.59 -9.30
C GLN A 221 5.71 18.20 -9.51
N PRO A 222 5.97 16.99 -10.04
CA PRO A 222 7.34 16.57 -10.33
C PRO A 222 7.98 17.53 -11.35
N GLY A 223 9.25 17.86 -11.12
CA GLY A 223 10.00 18.74 -12.00
C GLY A 223 10.04 20.21 -11.58
N LEU A 224 9.58 20.55 -10.40
CA LEU A 224 9.83 21.87 -9.83
C LEU A 224 11.32 22.04 -9.52
N THR A 225 11.86 23.24 -9.80
CA THR A 225 13.17 23.65 -9.29
C THR A 225 13.06 24.07 -7.84
N PHE A 226 14.18 24.08 -7.10
CA PHE A 226 14.16 24.49 -5.70
C PHE A 226 13.57 25.89 -5.48
N PRO A 227 13.94 26.94 -6.25
CA PRO A 227 13.32 28.26 -6.10
C PRO A 227 11.81 28.25 -6.36
N ALA A 228 11.34 27.53 -7.40
CA ALA A 228 9.93 27.44 -7.72
C ALA A 228 9.13 26.75 -6.60
N LEU A 229 9.71 25.68 -6.01
CA LEU A 229 9.12 24.96 -4.87
C LEU A 229 8.98 25.89 -3.66
N ILE A 230 10.04 26.63 -3.30
CA ILE A 230 10.02 27.58 -2.17
C ILE A 230 8.99 28.68 -2.40
N HIS A 231 8.92 29.25 -3.61
CA HIS A 231 7.94 30.28 -3.94
C HIS A 231 6.50 29.76 -3.77
N THR A 232 6.21 28.54 -4.24
CA THR A 232 4.89 27.92 -4.11
C THR A 232 4.49 27.72 -2.65
N ILE A 233 5.43 27.28 -1.81
CA ILE A 233 5.17 27.00 -0.39
C ILE A 233 5.06 28.29 0.42
N SER A 234 5.81 29.35 0.09
CA SER A 234 5.77 30.62 0.80
C SER A 234 4.37 31.23 0.83
N ALA A 235 3.60 31.03 -0.24
CA ALA A 235 2.22 31.47 -0.33
C ALA A 235 1.27 30.75 0.67
N GLN A 236 1.63 29.55 1.13
CA GLN A 236 0.84 28.73 2.06
C GLN A 236 1.32 28.84 3.51
N LEU A 237 2.51 29.42 3.74
CA LEU A 237 3.11 29.59 5.06
C LEU A 237 3.38 31.09 5.34
N PRO A 238 2.36 31.92 5.51
CA PRO A 238 2.50 33.37 5.59
C PRO A 238 3.32 33.87 6.80
N GLY A 239 3.65 32.96 7.75
CA GLY A 239 4.52 33.30 8.89
C GLY A 239 6.02 33.16 8.66
N LEU A 240 6.44 32.65 7.47
CA LEU A 240 7.84 32.41 7.13
C LEU A 240 8.20 33.14 5.84
N SER A 241 9.36 33.82 5.85
CA SER A 241 9.90 34.41 4.63
C SER A 241 10.48 33.33 3.71
N GLU A 242 10.53 33.58 2.40
CA GLU A 242 11.17 32.68 1.44
C GLU A 242 12.61 32.35 1.83
N GLN A 243 13.35 33.34 2.36
CA GLN A 243 14.71 33.10 2.83
C GLN A 243 14.79 32.12 4.01
N GLN A 244 13.85 32.19 4.96
CA GLN A 244 13.78 31.25 6.07
C GLN A 244 13.40 29.84 5.58
N LEU A 245 12.46 29.77 4.63
CA LEU A 245 12.08 28.51 4.00
C LEU A 245 13.25 27.88 3.23
N GLN A 246 13.99 28.69 2.46
CA GLN A 246 15.19 28.21 1.75
C GLN A 246 16.25 27.66 2.71
N GLN A 247 16.56 28.39 3.78
CA GLN A 247 17.55 27.96 4.76
C GLN A 247 17.17 26.64 5.47
N GLY A 248 15.89 26.42 5.73
CA GLY A 248 15.42 25.18 6.36
C GLY A 248 15.27 24.01 5.38
N ALA A 249 14.77 24.28 4.16
CA ALA A 249 14.48 23.25 3.18
C ALA A 249 15.74 22.73 2.46
N LEU A 250 16.73 23.57 2.22
CA LEU A 250 17.93 23.19 1.46
C LEU A 250 18.68 21.99 2.08
N PRO A 251 19.09 22.03 3.37
CA PRO A 251 19.80 20.89 3.96
C PRO A 251 18.93 19.63 4.04
N LEU A 252 17.62 19.79 4.22
CA LEU A 252 16.68 18.67 4.23
C LEU A 252 16.62 17.98 2.87
N LEU A 253 16.43 18.75 1.78
CA LEU A 253 16.35 18.19 0.43
C LEU A 253 17.68 17.53 0.01
N GLN A 254 18.81 18.11 0.42
CA GLN A 254 20.12 17.52 0.19
C GLN A 254 20.29 16.17 0.93
N ASP A 255 19.87 16.11 2.19
CA ASP A 255 19.91 14.87 2.98
C ASP A 255 19.00 13.79 2.36
N LEU A 256 17.78 14.15 1.98
CA LEU A 256 16.83 13.23 1.34
C LEU A 256 17.30 12.78 -0.06
N ALA A 257 17.96 13.66 -0.80
CA ALA A 257 18.54 13.31 -2.09
C ALA A 257 19.73 12.34 -1.93
N GLN A 258 20.58 12.58 -0.95
CA GLN A 258 21.71 11.68 -0.63
C GLN A 258 21.21 10.28 -0.23
N LYS A 259 20.06 10.21 0.43
CA LYS A 259 19.42 8.98 0.86
C LYS A 259 18.58 8.29 -0.23
N GLY A 260 18.42 8.91 -1.40
CA GLY A 260 17.66 8.36 -2.52
C GLY A 260 16.14 8.56 -2.42
N ALA A 261 15.66 9.35 -1.46
CA ALA A 261 14.23 9.68 -1.32
C ALA A 261 13.77 10.75 -2.33
N ILE A 262 14.68 11.59 -2.79
CA ILE A 262 14.44 12.62 -3.81
C ILE A 262 15.47 12.45 -4.92
N HIS A 263 15.02 12.67 -6.14
CA HIS A 263 15.85 12.61 -7.34
C HIS A 263 15.87 13.97 -8.04
N GLY A 264 17.00 14.27 -8.65
CA GLY A 264 17.15 15.41 -9.53
C GLY A 264 17.36 14.94 -10.98
N TYR A 265 16.83 15.69 -11.94
CA TYR A 265 17.09 15.47 -13.36
C TYR A 265 17.28 16.82 -14.09
N GLN A 266 18.01 16.79 -15.21
CA GLN A 266 18.15 17.94 -16.07
C GLN A 266 16.95 18.01 -17.01
N GLY A 267 16.31 19.19 -17.10
CA GLY A 267 15.17 19.44 -17.98
C GLY A 267 15.58 19.76 -19.39
#